data_c967507d75d79c92182d31fea9c4ae4c
#
_entry.id   c967507d75d79c92182d31fea9c4ae4c
#
_cell.length_a   1.000
_cell.length_b   1.000
_cell.length_c   1.000
_cell.angle_alpha   90.00
_cell.angle_beta   90.00
_cell.angle_gamma   90.00
#
_symmetry.space_group_name_H-M   'P 1'
#
loop_
_entity.id
_entity.type
_entity.pdbx_description
1 polymer ?
#
loop_
_entity_poly.entity_id
_entity_poly.type
_entity_poly.pdbx_seq_one_letter_code
_entity_poly.pdbx_strand_id
1 'polypeptide(L)'
;MSNNIFKGFLDNIFRVFNKMISKNFKMSEFAVSASASAKGHTIVIPEELKPNIVALVVNLLQPICDAAGWKDKINSGYRDEFTNNLVGGAKGSQHTKGEAADNMFYVLKDGKTEYLKPIEVLRKVIELNLDFDQMIAYPGFVHLSYTTDRENRKQILYNKSYKGEKL
;
A
#
# COMPACT_ATOMS: atom_id res chain seq x y z
N MET A 1 -21.69 9.06 -33.63
CA MET A 1 -21.30 10.04 -32.57
C MET A 1 -21.06 9.40 -31.18
N SER A 2 -21.57 8.20 -30.89
CA SER A 2 -21.41 7.55 -29.54
C SER A 2 -20.01 7.02 -29.21
N ASN A 3 -19.22 6.59 -30.20
CA ASN A 3 -17.91 5.98 -29.97
C ASN A 3 -16.84 6.94 -29.45
N ASN A 4 -16.93 8.24 -29.73
CA ASN A 4 -15.94 9.23 -29.28
C ASN A 4 -16.17 9.65 -27.82
N ILE A 5 -17.40 9.67 -27.35
CA ILE A 5 -17.74 10.01 -25.97
C ILE A 5 -17.31 8.87 -25.03
N PHE A 6 -17.53 7.63 -25.46
CA PHE A 6 -17.15 6.45 -24.70
C PHE A 6 -15.61 6.28 -24.63
N LYS A 7 -14.90 6.57 -25.73
CA LYS A 7 -13.44 6.58 -25.76
C LYS A 7 -12.86 7.67 -24.87
N GLY A 8 -13.38 8.89 -24.91
CA GLY A 8 -12.96 9.99 -24.03
C GLY A 8 -13.24 9.71 -22.54
N PHE A 9 -14.33 9.01 -22.24
CA PHE A 9 -14.65 8.56 -20.87
C PHE A 9 -13.68 7.49 -20.40
N LEU A 10 -13.36 6.49 -21.22
CA LEU A 10 -12.37 5.46 -20.92
C LEU A 10 -10.96 6.04 -20.79
N ASP A 11 -10.56 6.97 -21.68
CA ASP A 11 -9.27 7.64 -21.61
C ASP A 11 -9.13 8.50 -20.33
N ASN A 12 -10.23 9.12 -19.90
CA ASN A 12 -10.27 9.89 -18.66
C ASN A 12 -10.18 8.97 -17.42
N ILE A 13 -10.88 7.84 -17.42
CA ILE A 13 -10.77 6.80 -16.38
C ILE A 13 -9.35 6.24 -16.33
N PHE A 14 -8.75 5.87 -17.47
CA PHE A 14 -7.37 5.40 -17.55
C PHE A 14 -6.37 6.44 -17.05
N ARG A 15 -6.61 7.72 -17.35
CA ARG A 15 -5.78 8.84 -16.91
C ARG A 15 -5.86 9.09 -15.40
N VAL A 16 -7.05 8.91 -14.81
CA VAL A 16 -7.25 9.02 -13.35
C VAL A 16 -6.64 7.82 -12.61
N PHE A 17 -6.82 6.60 -13.14
CA PHE A 17 -6.26 5.38 -12.53
C PHE A 17 -4.73 5.30 -12.61
N ASN A 18 -4.11 5.87 -13.64
CA ASN A 18 -2.65 5.88 -13.81
C ASN A 18 -1.97 7.15 -13.29
N LYS A 19 -2.68 8.00 -12.55
CA LYS A 19 -2.07 9.21 -11.99
C LYS A 19 -0.95 8.82 -11.02
N MET A 20 0.27 9.27 -11.33
CA MET A 20 1.40 9.14 -10.41
C MET A 20 1.09 9.93 -9.15
N ILE A 21 1.23 9.30 -7.99
CA ILE A 21 1.18 9.95 -6.68
C ILE A 21 2.56 10.53 -6.38
N SER A 22 3.59 9.76 -6.70
CA SER A 22 4.98 10.12 -6.49
C SER A 22 5.87 9.41 -7.50
N LYS A 23 7.19 9.56 -7.39
CA LYS A 23 8.18 8.94 -8.28
C LYS A 23 8.04 7.42 -8.41
N ASN A 24 7.65 6.72 -7.34
CA ASN A 24 7.59 5.27 -7.28
C ASN A 24 6.16 4.71 -7.29
N PHE A 25 5.13 5.52 -7.04
CA PHE A 25 3.77 5.03 -6.78
C PHE A 25 2.71 5.62 -7.68
N LYS A 26 1.82 4.74 -8.17
CA LYS A 26 0.60 5.11 -8.91
C LYS A 26 -0.64 4.79 -8.07
N MET A 27 -1.70 5.56 -8.25
CA MET A 27 -2.96 5.32 -7.55
C MET A 27 -3.55 3.93 -7.84
N SER A 28 -3.39 3.43 -9.06
CA SER A 28 -3.87 2.10 -9.46
C SER A 28 -3.23 0.93 -8.68
N GLU A 29 -2.03 1.12 -8.14
CA GLU A 29 -1.35 0.08 -7.36
C GLU A 29 -2.02 -0.16 -6.00
N PHE A 30 -2.82 0.79 -5.53
CA PHE A 30 -3.60 0.67 -4.30
C PHE A 30 -4.98 0.03 -4.50
N ALA A 31 -5.39 -0.26 -5.74
CA ALA A 31 -6.63 -0.97 -6.08
C ALA A 31 -6.38 -2.46 -6.38
N VAL A 32 -5.45 -3.11 -5.67
CA VAL A 32 -5.04 -4.49 -5.94
C VAL A 32 -5.34 -5.42 -4.75
N SER A 33 -5.79 -6.62 -5.06
CA SER A 33 -5.91 -7.74 -4.14
C SER A 33 -5.97 -9.04 -4.95
N ALA A 34 -5.02 -9.95 -4.72
CA ALA A 34 -5.02 -11.25 -5.38
C ALA A 34 -6.30 -12.05 -5.05
N SER A 35 -6.77 -11.97 -3.81
CA SER A 35 -8.00 -12.66 -3.37
C SER A 35 -9.25 -12.11 -4.07
N ALA A 36 -9.37 -10.80 -4.22
CA ALA A 36 -10.48 -10.18 -4.94
C ALA A 36 -10.44 -10.53 -6.44
N SER A 37 -9.26 -10.43 -7.06
CA SER A 37 -9.06 -10.79 -8.48
C SER A 37 -9.41 -12.24 -8.77
N ALA A 38 -9.06 -13.18 -7.89
CA ALA A 38 -9.44 -14.59 -8.00
C ALA A 38 -10.95 -14.84 -7.93
N LYS A 39 -11.72 -13.87 -7.42
CA LYS A 39 -13.19 -13.88 -7.40
C LYS A 39 -13.82 -13.02 -8.51
N GLY A 40 -13.01 -12.51 -9.44
CA GLY A 40 -13.49 -11.62 -10.49
C GLY A 40 -13.95 -10.24 -9.99
N HIS A 41 -13.58 -9.87 -8.75
CA HIS A 41 -13.97 -8.60 -8.15
C HIS A 41 -12.96 -7.50 -8.48
N THR A 42 -13.46 -6.36 -8.95
CA THR A 42 -12.65 -5.16 -9.25
C THR A 42 -12.80 -4.15 -8.12
N ILE A 43 -11.68 -3.76 -7.53
CA ILE A 43 -11.64 -2.75 -6.48
C ILE A 43 -11.66 -1.36 -7.12
N VAL A 44 -12.57 -0.49 -6.68
CA VAL A 44 -12.62 0.92 -7.07
C VAL A 44 -12.37 1.77 -5.84
N ILE A 45 -11.34 2.62 -5.90
CA ILE A 45 -10.99 3.53 -4.79
C ILE A 45 -11.94 4.73 -4.85
N PRO A 46 -12.75 5.00 -3.80
CA PRO A 46 -13.58 6.19 -3.70
C PRO A 46 -12.73 7.47 -3.77
N GLU A 47 -13.24 8.51 -4.43
CA GLU A 47 -12.50 9.77 -4.60
C GLU A 47 -12.11 10.40 -3.27
N GLU A 48 -13.02 10.34 -2.28
CA GLU A 48 -12.83 10.88 -0.93
C GLU A 48 -11.72 10.18 -0.13
N LEU A 49 -11.34 8.93 -0.49
CA LEU A 49 -10.28 8.19 0.18
C LEU A 49 -8.90 8.35 -0.49
N LYS A 50 -8.84 8.88 -1.70
CA LYS A 50 -7.56 9.10 -2.40
C LYS A 50 -6.59 10.01 -1.64
N PRO A 51 -7.03 11.08 -0.95
CA PRO A 51 -6.12 11.88 -0.12
C PRO A 51 -5.40 11.08 0.97
N ASN A 52 -6.05 10.07 1.56
CA ASN A 52 -5.43 9.22 2.59
C ASN A 52 -4.31 8.36 1.99
N ILE A 53 -4.54 7.79 0.80
CA ILE A 53 -3.51 7.06 0.06
C ILE A 53 -2.33 7.98 -0.30
N VAL A 54 -2.61 9.20 -0.75
CA VAL A 54 -1.56 10.18 -1.03
C VAL A 54 -0.76 10.49 0.23
N ALA A 55 -1.41 10.70 1.37
CA ALA A 55 -0.75 10.96 2.65
C ALA A 55 0.15 9.78 3.08
N LEU A 56 -0.35 8.54 2.99
CA LEU A 56 0.44 7.32 3.25
C LEU A 56 1.69 7.26 2.36
N VAL A 57 1.54 7.53 1.07
CA VAL A 57 2.66 7.48 0.12
C VAL A 57 3.67 8.58 0.41
N VAL A 58 3.24 9.82 0.54
CA VAL A 58 4.13 10.98 0.66
C VAL A 58 4.86 11.01 2.01
N ASN A 59 4.19 10.62 3.09
CA ASN A 59 4.77 10.71 4.44
C ASN A 59 5.50 9.44 4.89
N LEU A 60 5.22 8.29 4.27
CA LEU A 60 5.81 7.02 4.73
C LEU A 60 6.46 6.23 3.60
N LEU A 61 5.72 5.81 2.55
CA LEU A 61 6.25 4.84 1.59
C LEU A 61 7.32 5.44 0.66
N GLN A 62 7.10 6.64 0.12
CA GLN A 62 8.08 7.28 -0.77
C GLN A 62 9.39 7.67 -0.04
N PRO A 63 9.37 8.24 1.19
CA PRO A 63 10.59 8.47 1.96
C PRO A 63 11.42 7.21 2.20
N ILE A 64 10.80 6.06 2.46
CA ILE A 64 11.52 4.78 2.58
C ILE A 64 12.23 4.44 1.27
N CYS A 65 11.53 4.53 0.14
CA CYS A 65 12.09 4.26 -1.17
C CYS A 65 13.26 5.19 -1.51
N ASP A 66 13.12 6.48 -1.25
CA ASP A 66 14.14 7.48 -1.59
C ASP A 66 15.42 7.34 -0.76
N ALA A 67 15.28 7.18 0.56
CA ALA A 67 16.42 7.09 1.45
C ALA A 67 17.21 5.78 1.30
N ALA A 68 16.53 4.68 0.99
CA ALA A 68 17.15 3.37 0.90
C ALA A 68 17.48 2.93 -0.55
N GLY A 69 17.03 3.69 -1.55
CA GLY A 69 17.12 3.29 -2.96
C GLY A 69 16.26 2.05 -3.28
N TRP A 70 15.28 1.76 -2.45
CA TRP A 70 14.40 0.61 -2.59
C TRP A 70 13.22 0.89 -3.53
N LYS A 71 12.63 -0.18 -4.00
CA LYS A 71 11.35 -0.18 -4.69
C LYS A 71 10.33 -0.92 -3.85
N ASP A 72 9.05 -0.64 -4.07
CA ASP A 72 7.96 -1.30 -3.36
C ASP A 72 6.99 -1.93 -4.34
N LYS A 73 6.48 -3.08 -3.97
CA LYS A 73 5.37 -3.75 -4.62
C LYS A 73 4.21 -3.83 -3.64
N ILE A 74 3.13 -3.12 -3.95
CA ILE A 74 1.90 -3.17 -3.16
C ILE A 74 1.19 -4.51 -3.41
N ASN A 75 1.03 -5.32 -2.36
CA ASN A 75 0.27 -6.57 -2.41
C ASN A 75 -1.22 -6.33 -2.16
N SER A 76 -1.55 -5.37 -1.32
CA SER A 76 -2.91 -4.96 -0.99
C SER A 76 -2.89 -3.52 -0.52
N GLY A 77 -3.63 -2.66 -1.18
CA GLY A 77 -3.83 -1.27 -0.77
C GLY A 77 -5.21 -1.08 -0.15
N TYR A 78 -6.05 -0.24 -0.78
CA TYR A 78 -7.44 -0.06 -0.38
C TYR A 78 -8.22 -1.37 -0.48
N ARG A 79 -9.08 -1.60 0.50
CA ARG A 79 -10.02 -2.73 0.52
C ARG A 79 -11.44 -2.20 0.70
N ASP A 80 -12.30 -2.46 -0.27
CA ASP A 80 -13.73 -2.30 -0.06
C ASP A 80 -14.26 -3.36 0.93
N GLU A 81 -15.51 -3.25 1.32
CA GLU A 81 -16.12 -4.15 2.30
C GLU A 81 -16.05 -5.62 1.85
N PHE A 82 -16.34 -5.88 0.56
CA PHE A 82 -16.26 -7.23 0.01
C PHE A 82 -14.86 -7.81 0.16
N THR A 83 -13.84 -7.07 -0.26
CA THR A 83 -12.44 -7.52 -0.21
C THR A 83 -11.97 -7.69 1.24
N ASN A 84 -12.34 -6.77 2.14
CA ASN A 84 -11.97 -6.85 3.54
C ASN A 84 -12.57 -8.10 4.21
N ASN A 85 -13.84 -8.41 3.95
CA ASN A 85 -14.51 -9.61 4.46
C ASN A 85 -13.88 -10.89 3.87
N LEU A 86 -13.57 -10.88 2.57
CA LEU A 86 -12.97 -12.03 1.88
C LEU A 86 -11.62 -12.45 2.48
N VAL A 87 -10.81 -11.49 2.94
CA VAL A 87 -9.50 -11.77 3.57
C VAL A 87 -9.55 -11.87 5.09
N GLY A 88 -10.73 -11.82 5.70
CA GLY A 88 -10.88 -11.86 7.15
C GLY A 88 -10.30 -10.63 7.87
N GLY A 89 -10.34 -9.48 7.22
CA GLY A 89 -9.84 -8.22 7.76
C GLY A 89 -10.69 -7.71 8.92
N ALA A 90 -10.09 -6.96 9.84
CA ALA A 90 -10.78 -6.34 10.95
C ALA A 90 -11.86 -5.35 10.47
N LYS A 91 -12.96 -5.22 11.20
CA LYS A 91 -14.09 -4.31 10.88
C LYS A 91 -13.64 -2.84 10.77
N GLY A 92 -12.65 -2.43 11.55
CA GLY A 92 -12.05 -1.07 11.51
C GLY A 92 -10.69 -1.03 10.81
N SER A 93 -10.45 -1.88 9.82
CA SER A 93 -9.17 -1.96 9.11
C SER A 93 -8.81 -0.65 8.43
N GLN A 94 -7.56 -0.20 8.58
CA GLN A 94 -7.05 1.00 7.91
C GLN A 94 -7.01 0.85 6.38
N HIS A 95 -6.96 -0.37 5.86
CA HIS A 95 -7.12 -0.61 4.43
C HIS A 95 -8.48 -0.11 3.90
N THR A 96 -9.56 -0.22 4.69
CA THR A 96 -10.88 0.25 4.24
C THR A 96 -11.02 1.76 4.21
N LYS A 97 -10.05 2.46 4.78
CA LYS A 97 -9.96 3.93 4.80
C LYS A 97 -8.92 4.49 3.82
N GLY A 98 -8.19 3.64 3.09
CA GLY A 98 -7.06 4.04 2.26
C GLY A 98 -5.83 4.50 3.06
N GLU A 99 -5.75 4.17 4.35
CA GLU A 99 -4.68 4.57 5.28
C GLU A 99 -3.57 3.52 5.40
N ALA A 100 -3.67 2.38 4.72
CA ALA A 100 -2.73 1.28 4.85
C ALA A 100 -2.41 0.58 3.54
N ALA A 101 -1.21 0.00 3.48
CA ALA A 101 -0.78 -0.91 2.43
C ALA A 101 0.01 -2.08 3.00
N ASP A 102 -0.12 -3.24 2.34
CA ASP A 102 0.72 -4.42 2.55
C ASP A 102 1.81 -4.41 1.48
N ASN A 103 3.07 -4.25 1.89
CA ASN A 103 4.20 -3.85 1.08
C ASN A 103 5.26 -4.94 0.99
N MET A 104 5.83 -5.15 -0.20
CA MET A 104 7.00 -5.99 -0.43
C MET A 104 8.12 -5.14 -1.02
N PHE A 105 8.96 -4.56 -0.15
CA PHE A 105 10.12 -3.80 -0.61
C PHE A 105 11.18 -4.71 -1.24
N TYR A 106 11.86 -4.20 -2.25
CA TYR A 106 12.89 -4.93 -2.98
C TYR A 106 13.97 -4.02 -3.56
N VAL A 107 15.10 -4.63 -3.89
CA VAL A 107 16.17 -4.03 -4.69
C VAL A 107 16.33 -4.79 -6.00
N LEU A 108 16.87 -4.13 -7.01
CA LEU A 108 17.33 -4.77 -8.24
C LEU A 108 18.84 -4.93 -8.15
N LYS A 109 19.31 -6.19 -8.11
CA LYS A 109 20.72 -6.54 -8.07
C LYS A 109 21.04 -7.49 -9.22
N ASP A 110 21.94 -7.09 -10.07
CA ASP A 110 22.35 -7.85 -11.27
C ASP A 110 21.16 -8.27 -12.15
N GLY A 111 20.16 -7.36 -12.29
CA GLY A 111 18.92 -7.60 -13.04
C GLY A 111 17.91 -8.52 -12.35
N LYS A 112 18.16 -8.97 -11.12
CA LYS A 112 17.26 -9.81 -10.32
C LYS A 112 16.60 -9.00 -9.22
N THR A 113 15.36 -9.38 -8.90
CA THR A 113 14.62 -8.82 -7.77
C THR A 113 15.00 -9.57 -6.49
N GLU A 114 15.53 -8.85 -5.51
CA GLU A 114 15.77 -9.36 -4.16
C GLU A 114 14.83 -8.65 -3.20
N TYR A 115 13.88 -9.40 -2.61
CA TYR A 115 12.95 -8.86 -1.62
C TYR A 115 13.61 -8.73 -0.25
N LEU A 116 13.32 -7.61 0.41
CA LEU A 116 13.82 -7.33 1.75
C LEU A 116 13.01 -8.07 2.81
N LYS A 117 13.67 -8.42 3.90
CA LYS A 117 12.97 -8.98 5.06
C LYS A 117 12.14 -7.88 5.74
N PRO A 118 10.95 -8.20 6.27
CA PRO A 118 10.11 -7.21 6.96
C PRO A 118 10.86 -6.43 8.05
N ILE A 119 11.76 -7.08 8.79
CA ILE A 119 12.54 -6.43 9.86
C ILE A 119 13.47 -5.32 9.32
N GLU A 120 14.01 -5.47 8.12
CA GLU A 120 14.87 -4.46 7.48
C GLU A 120 14.07 -3.20 7.18
N VAL A 121 12.80 -3.38 6.74
CA VAL A 121 11.89 -2.26 6.50
C VAL A 121 11.52 -1.55 7.79
N LEU A 122 11.16 -2.29 8.85
CA LEU A 122 10.85 -1.71 10.16
C LEU A 122 12.03 -0.89 10.70
N ARG A 123 13.25 -1.45 10.64
CA ARG A 123 14.47 -0.75 11.05
C ARG A 123 14.70 0.53 10.26
N LYS A 124 14.45 0.50 8.94
CA LYS A 124 14.62 1.66 8.08
C LYS A 124 13.64 2.79 8.44
N VAL A 125 12.38 2.47 8.71
CA VAL A 125 11.38 3.47 9.15
C VAL A 125 11.82 4.16 10.44
N ILE A 126 12.36 3.38 11.41
CA ILE A 126 12.86 3.91 12.68
C ILE A 126 14.13 4.75 12.49
N GLU A 127 15.10 4.25 11.71
CA GLU A 127 16.33 4.96 11.36
C GLU A 127 16.07 6.33 10.75
N LEU A 128 15.07 6.40 9.87
CA LEU A 128 14.66 7.64 9.19
C LEU A 128 13.78 8.54 10.08
N ASN A 129 13.43 8.09 11.28
CA ASN A 129 12.51 8.77 12.19
C ASN A 129 11.19 9.19 11.52
N LEU A 130 10.67 8.32 10.63
CA LEU A 130 9.42 8.58 9.94
C LEU A 130 8.23 8.41 10.88
N ASP A 131 7.18 9.19 10.64
CA ASP A 131 5.92 9.04 11.35
C ASP A 131 5.07 7.93 10.70
N PHE A 132 4.44 7.08 11.54
CA PHE A 132 3.59 5.98 11.10
C PHE A 132 2.55 5.65 12.16
N ASP A 133 1.39 5.16 11.74
CA ASP A 133 0.38 4.74 12.70
C ASP A 133 0.63 3.32 13.19
N GLN A 134 0.80 2.37 12.27
CA GLN A 134 1.07 0.98 12.60
C GLN A 134 2.03 0.34 11.60
N MET A 135 2.96 -0.45 12.10
CA MET A 135 3.80 -1.35 11.32
C MET A 135 3.59 -2.78 11.81
N ILE A 136 3.30 -3.73 10.92
CA ILE A 136 3.15 -5.14 11.27
C ILE A 136 4.03 -5.99 10.37
N ALA A 137 4.97 -6.74 10.96
CA ALA A 137 5.76 -7.71 10.23
C ALA A 137 4.96 -9.01 10.00
N TYR A 138 4.81 -9.39 8.74
CA TYR A 138 4.27 -10.69 8.29
C TYR A 138 5.39 -11.54 7.68
N PRO A 139 5.19 -12.87 7.43
CA PRO A 139 6.22 -13.76 6.86
C PRO A 139 6.60 -13.39 5.44
N GLY A 140 6.61 -12.37 4.86
CA GLY A 140 6.99 -12.05 3.48
C GLY A 140 6.59 -10.65 3.03
N PHE A 141 5.93 -9.90 3.89
CA PHE A 141 5.56 -8.52 3.63
C PHE A 141 5.44 -7.73 4.94
N VAL A 142 5.34 -6.43 4.82
CA VAL A 142 5.09 -5.55 5.95
C VAL A 142 3.81 -4.74 5.71
N HIS A 143 2.93 -4.71 6.72
CA HIS A 143 1.83 -3.76 6.76
C HIS A 143 2.35 -2.43 7.26
N LEU A 144 2.10 -1.37 6.52
CA LEU A 144 2.44 0.00 6.89
C LEU A 144 1.18 0.87 6.81
N SER A 145 0.97 1.71 7.82
CA SER A 145 -0.17 2.62 7.85
C SER A 145 0.20 4.01 8.36
N TYR A 146 -0.54 4.99 7.85
CA TYR A 146 -0.42 6.40 8.19
C TYR A 146 -1.80 7.04 8.15
N THR A 147 -2.14 7.89 9.13
CA THR A 147 -3.42 8.60 9.15
C THR A 147 -3.21 10.10 9.34
N THR A 148 -4.12 10.89 8.80
CA THR A 148 -4.21 12.33 9.02
C THR A 148 -5.35 12.72 9.96
N ASP A 149 -6.21 11.75 10.33
CA ASP A 149 -7.40 11.99 11.12
C ASP A 149 -7.12 12.17 12.64
N ARG A 150 -5.95 11.72 13.07
CA ARG A 150 -5.48 11.79 14.46
C ARG A 150 -3.96 11.63 14.51
N GLU A 151 -3.39 11.77 15.69
CA GLU A 151 -1.98 11.45 15.92
C GLU A 151 -1.69 9.96 15.63
N ASN A 152 -0.60 9.69 14.95
CA ASN A 152 -0.14 8.35 14.61
C ASN A 152 0.38 7.63 15.85
N ARG A 153 -0.04 6.40 16.07
CA ARG A 153 0.20 5.62 17.30
C ARG A 153 1.63 5.07 17.45
N LYS A 154 2.40 5.04 16.38
CA LYS A 154 3.75 4.42 16.31
C LYS A 154 3.78 2.96 16.81
N GLN A 155 2.71 2.22 16.51
CA GLN A 155 2.54 0.86 17.00
C GLN A 155 3.30 -0.13 16.12
N ILE A 156 4.17 -0.95 16.75
CA ILE A 156 4.93 -2.01 16.08
C ILE A 156 4.43 -3.36 16.54
N LEU A 157 4.01 -4.20 15.60
CA LEU A 157 3.44 -5.51 15.84
C LEU A 157 4.11 -6.59 14.98
N TYR A 158 3.93 -7.83 15.42
CA TYR A 158 4.40 -9.02 14.70
C TYR A 158 3.25 -10.00 14.56
N ASN A 159 2.95 -10.36 13.32
CA ASN A 159 1.93 -11.39 13.06
C ASN A 159 2.32 -12.69 13.78
N LYS A 160 1.33 -13.42 14.29
CA LYS A 160 1.56 -14.70 15.01
C LYS A 160 2.34 -15.74 14.19
N SER A 161 2.27 -15.69 12.86
CA SER A 161 3.01 -16.57 11.95
C SER A 161 4.41 -16.04 11.60
N TYR A 162 4.74 -14.80 11.98
CA TYR A 162 6.07 -14.25 11.76
C TYR A 162 7.09 -14.90 12.70
N LYS A 163 8.12 -15.51 12.11
CA LYS A 163 9.21 -16.21 12.83
C LYS A 163 10.57 -15.53 12.65
N GLY A 164 10.57 -14.35 12.01
CA GLY A 164 11.79 -13.58 11.82
C GLY A 164 12.25 -12.86 13.10
N GLU A 165 13.35 -12.13 12.93
CA GLU A 165 13.91 -11.27 13.98
C GLU A 165 12.92 -10.15 14.34
N LYS A 166 12.96 -9.68 15.58
CA LYS A 166 12.18 -8.56 16.10
C LYS A 166 13.09 -7.40 16.48
N LEU A 167 12.53 -6.19 16.56
CA LEU A 167 13.19 -5.00 17.05
C LEU A 167 13.41 -5.07 18.57
#